data_a59cd8af6aa7555b5a8de889efb37520
#
_entry.id   a59cd8af6aa7555b5a8de889efb37520
#
_cell.length_a   1.000
_cell.length_b   1.000
_cell.length_c   1.000
_cell.angle_alpha   90.00
_cell.angle_beta   90.00
_cell.angle_gamma   90.00
#
_symmetry.space_group_name_H-M   'P 1'
#
loop_
_entity.id
_entity.type
_entity.pdbx_description
1 polymer ?
#
loop_
_entity_poly.entity_id
_entity_poly.type
_entity_poly.pdbx_seq_one_letter_code
_entity_poly.pdbx_strand_id
1 'polypeptide(L)'
;MDQLKPLEHMKADSNKAICKNPPNGNDFRNIFQRDRDRIMYSKSFRRLAGKTQVFFAGNDDHLRTRLTHTLEVSQIARTISSQLGLDLDLTEAIALGHDIGHAPFGHVGERVLNYFSNGCELYKGFNYREKTDSIVVNGVEILPIEFMGYKHNWQSVRIAVDLTRHRGKQGLDLSRNTIFGILYHTALSYGKCPHISAGYCKLRERSKERKCGNPIFHLDYYTNNYGEYQDLRYYSVESSVVALSDEIAQRHHDIEDGIRASLISEAELRLKLMDFIKLSTSEIPEEKHTFSNDKEDFITILSGLFVNFYVSKTITYLTEQFGQRKYKNIEELILNPDLDTVMKNIEIYKVVEGDEQLHRFLKERILSSHMAQVMDGRADFLIRRLFKAYI
;
A
#
# COMPACT_ATOMS: atom_id res chain seq x y z
N MET A 1 -11.19 30.53 -20.86
CA MET A 1 -10.01 30.69 -19.97
C MET A 1 -9.94 29.44 -19.13
N ASP A 2 -9.03 28.53 -19.42
CA ASP A 2 -8.79 27.38 -18.55
C ASP A 2 -8.30 27.93 -17.22
N GLN A 3 -9.06 27.71 -16.16
CA GLN A 3 -8.61 28.05 -14.81
C GLN A 3 -7.39 27.18 -14.50
N LEU A 4 -6.24 27.79 -14.20
CA LEU A 4 -5.06 27.11 -13.69
C LEU A 4 -5.47 26.21 -12.53
N LYS A 5 -5.14 24.94 -12.62
CA LYS A 5 -5.48 23.97 -11.58
C LYS A 5 -4.63 24.21 -10.31
N PRO A 6 -5.18 23.90 -9.12
CA PRO A 6 -4.61 24.37 -7.85
C PRO A 6 -3.14 24.01 -7.62
N LEU A 7 -2.68 22.82 -8.08
CA LEU A 7 -1.33 22.30 -7.86
C LEU A 7 -0.56 22.01 -9.16
N GLU A 8 -0.94 22.62 -10.29
CA GLU A 8 -0.24 22.44 -11.57
C GLU A 8 1.25 22.79 -11.48
N HIS A 9 1.60 23.78 -10.64
CA HIS A 9 2.97 24.18 -10.36
C HIS A 9 3.79 23.13 -9.57
N MET A 10 3.13 22.13 -8.98
CA MET A 10 3.72 21.01 -8.24
C MET A 10 3.82 19.73 -9.07
N LYS A 11 3.34 19.76 -10.32
CA LYS A 11 3.33 18.61 -11.22
C LYS A 11 4.73 18.08 -11.47
N ALA A 12 4.90 16.76 -11.36
CA ALA A 12 6.16 16.10 -11.71
C ALA A 12 6.47 16.26 -13.20
N ASP A 13 7.73 16.60 -13.50
CA ASP A 13 8.22 16.80 -14.89
C ASP A 13 8.85 15.51 -15.41
N SER A 14 8.20 14.87 -16.38
CA SER A 14 8.71 13.66 -17.02
C SER A 14 10.07 13.84 -17.72
N ASN A 15 10.42 15.06 -18.13
CA ASN A 15 11.71 15.34 -18.76
C ASN A 15 12.87 15.36 -17.75
N LYS A 16 12.58 15.59 -16.47
CA LYS A 16 13.55 15.53 -15.36
C LYS A 16 13.62 14.15 -14.69
N ALA A 17 12.74 13.22 -15.08
CA ALA A 17 12.68 11.91 -14.48
C ALA A 17 13.92 11.07 -14.84
N ILE A 18 14.48 10.39 -13.84
CA ILE A 18 15.71 9.58 -13.98
C ILE A 18 15.35 8.10 -14.00
N CYS A 19 15.79 7.38 -15.04
CA CYS A 19 15.76 5.93 -15.12
C CYS A 19 17.13 5.38 -15.55
N LYS A 20 17.36 4.09 -15.31
CA LYS A 20 18.67 3.45 -15.62
C LYS A 20 18.98 3.45 -17.11
N ASN A 21 17.97 3.22 -17.94
CA ASN A 21 18.10 3.22 -19.40
C ASN A 21 17.08 4.20 -19.99
N PRO A 22 17.48 5.47 -20.24
CA PRO A 22 16.58 6.47 -20.79
C PRO A 22 16.04 6.03 -22.16
N PRO A 23 14.86 6.54 -22.57
CA PRO A 23 14.27 6.21 -23.85
C PRO A 23 15.21 6.61 -24.99
N ASN A 24 15.34 5.72 -25.99
CA ASN A 24 15.92 6.12 -27.26
C ASN A 24 14.96 7.09 -27.94
N GLY A 25 15.48 8.09 -28.67
CA GLY A 25 14.71 9.17 -29.28
C GLY A 25 13.54 8.78 -30.20
N ASN A 26 13.30 7.49 -30.42
CA ASN A 26 12.20 6.95 -31.22
C ASN A 26 10.97 6.51 -30.37
N ASP A 27 11.00 6.62 -29.03
CA ASP A 27 9.84 6.29 -28.20
C ASP A 27 8.95 7.54 -28.09
N PHE A 28 7.71 7.42 -28.57
CA PHE A 28 6.73 8.53 -28.53
C PHE A 28 6.11 8.73 -27.14
N ARG A 29 6.37 7.80 -26.20
CA ARG A 29 5.88 7.87 -24.83
C ARG A 29 6.88 8.63 -23.95
N ASN A 30 6.35 9.42 -23.01
CA ASN A 30 7.17 9.97 -21.94
C ASN A 30 7.62 8.86 -20.95
N ILE A 31 8.50 9.20 -20.01
CA ILE A 31 9.06 8.23 -19.06
C ILE A 31 7.95 7.61 -18.19
N PHE A 32 6.99 8.39 -17.71
CA PHE A 32 5.93 7.90 -16.83
C PHE A 32 4.93 6.99 -17.55
N GLN A 33 4.62 7.27 -18.83
CA GLN A 33 3.84 6.37 -19.69
C GLN A 33 4.53 5.03 -19.87
N ARG A 34 5.85 5.05 -20.06
CA ARG A 34 6.64 3.83 -20.17
C ARG A 34 6.63 3.02 -18.87
N ASP A 35 6.73 3.69 -17.73
CA ASP A 35 6.68 3.06 -16.41
C ASP A 35 5.35 2.36 -16.20
N ARG A 36 4.24 3.06 -16.44
CA ARG A 36 2.89 2.50 -16.39
C ARG A 36 2.75 1.24 -17.24
N ASP A 37 3.13 1.33 -18.51
CA ASP A 37 3.02 0.22 -19.46
C ASP A 37 3.88 -0.97 -19.01
N ARG A 38 5.11 -0.73 -18.55
CA ARG A 38 6.02 -1.79 -18.07
C ARG A 38 5.48 -2.52 -16.84
N ILE A 39 4.85 -1.79 -15.92
CA ILE A 39 4.18 -2.38 -14.75
C ILE A 39 3.00 -3.22 -15.22
N MET A 40 2.09 -2.67 -16.02
CA MET A 40 0.87 -3.32 -16.50
C MET A 40 1.16 -4.62 -17.26
N TYR A 41 2.18 -4.63 -18.12
CA TYR A 41 2.58 -5.83 -18.87
C TYR A 41 3.43 -6.82 -18.08
N SER A 42 3.81 -6.52 -16.82
CA SER A 42 4.61 -7.41 -16.00
C SER A 42 3.82 -8.64 -15.53
N LYS A 43 4.53 -9.74 -15.32
CA LYS A 43 3.93 -10.94 -14.69
C LYS A 43 3.50 -10.67 -13.26
N SER A 44 4.19 -9.77 -12.56
CA SER A 44 3.93 -9.42 -11.16
C SER A 44 2.59 -8.72 -11.03
N PHE A 45 2.27 -7.77 -11.91
CA PHE A 45 0.98 -7.11 -11.96
C PHE A 45 -0.16 -8.12 -12.24
N ARG A 46 -0.01 -9.00 -13.25
CA ARG A 46 -1.02 -10.02 -13.56
C ARG A 46 -1.30 -10.97 -12.40
N ARG A 47 -0.31 -11.24 -11.53
CA ARG A 47 -0.50 -12.08 -10.34
C ARG A 47 -1.43 -11.47 -9.30
N LEU A 48 -1.69 -10.17 -9.36
CA LEU A 48 -2.66 -9.51 -8.47
C LEU A 48 -4.07 -10.06 -8.63
N ALA A 49 -4.43 -10.56 -9.83
CA ALA A 49 -5.72 -11.19 -10.09
C ALA A 49 -5.97 -12.45 -9.24
N GLY A 50 -4.92 -13.17 -8.87
CA GLY A 50 -5.00 -14.38 -8.03
C GLY A 50 -4.71 -14.14 -6.54
N LYS A 51 -4.52 -12.89 -6.11
CA LYS A 51 -4.29 -12.55 -4.70
C LYS A 51 -5.55 -11.98 -4.07
N THR A 52 -5.88 -12.47 -2.89
CA THR A 52 -7.03 -12.00 -2.09
C THR A 52 -6.74 -10.64 -1.46
N GLN A 53 -7.78 -9.82 -1.26
CA GLN A 53 -7.67 -8.57 -0.49
C GLN A 53 -7.88 -8.86 1.00
N VAL A 54 -9.10 -9.13 1.45
CA VAL A 54 -9.46 -9.45 2.83
C VAL A 54 -10.01 -10.87 2.94
N PHE A 55 -10.95 -11.24 2.07
CA PHE A 55 -11.59 -12.55 2.08
C PHE A 55 -11.07 -13.44 0.94
N PHE A 56 -11.08 -14.76 1.12
CA PHE A 56 -10.67 -15.70 0.07
C PHE A 56 -11.61 -15.61 -1.12
N ALA A 57 -11.07 -15.24 -2.29
CA ALA A 57 -11.80 -15.07 -3.55
C ALA A 57 -12.34 -16.40 -4.16
N GLY A 58 -12.30 -17.51 -3.44
CA GLY A 58 -12.72 -18.82 -3.97
C GLY A 58 -14.19 -19.21 -3.71
N ASN A 59 -14.91 -18.43 -2.91
CA ASN A 59 -16.27 -18.78 -2.50
C ASN A 59 -17.35 -17.88 -3.12
N ASP A 60 -16.97 -16.75 -3.72
CA ASP A 60 -17.90 -15.80 -4.33
C ASP A 60 -17.13 -14.98 -5.38
N ASP A 61 -17.66 -14.96 -6.62
CA ASP A 61 -17.08 -14.21 -7.74
C ASP A 61 -17.15 -12.69 -7.55
N HIS A 62 -17.93 -12.21 -6.56
CA HIS A 62 -18.03 -10.79 -6.20
C HIS A 62 -16.98 -10.34 -5.20
N LEU A 63 -16.17 -11.26 -4.65
CA LEU A 63 -15.10 -10.90 -3.71
C LEU A 63 -13.92 -10.25 -4.44
N ARG A 64 -13.43 -9.14 -3.87
CA ARG A 64 -12.36 -8.35 -4.47
C ARG A 64 -11.03 -9.07 -4.49
N THR A 65 -10.37 -8.99 -5.65
CA THR A 65 -8.95 -9.35 -5.80
C THR A 65 -8.07 -8.12 -5.60
N ARG A 66 -6.77 -8.32 -5.38
CA ARG A 66 -5.83 -7.19 -5.34
C ARG A 66 -5.75 -6.44 -6.66
N LEU A 67 -6.04 -7.09 -7.79
CA LEU A 67 -6.08 -6.41 -9.08
C LEU A 67 -7.23 -5.40 -9.14
N THR A 68 -8.43 -5.78 -8.72
CA THR A 68 -9.58 -4.85 -8.71
C THR A 68 -9.36 -3.70 -7.74
N HIS A 69 -8.81 -3.97 -6.54
CA HIS A 69 -8.37 -2.93 -5.62
C HIS A 69 -7.38 -1.95 -6.27
N THR A 70 -6.32 -2.46 -6.90
CA THR A 70 -5.30 -1.63 -7.57
C THR A 70 -5.92 -0.74 -8.66
N LEU A 71 -6.91 -1.23 -9.41
CA LEU A 71 -7.62 -0.45 -10.42
C LEU A 71 -8.49 0.66 -9.78
N GLU A 72 -9.14 0.40 -8.65
CA GLU A 72 -9.91 1.40 -7.92
C GLU A 72 -8.99 2.48 -7.33
N VAL A 73 -7.86 2.10 -6.72
CA VAL A 73 -6.83 3.06 -6.27
C VAL A 73 -6.38 3.95 -7.43
N SER A 74 -6.10 3.35 -8.59
CA SER A 74 -5.69 4.09 -9.78
C SER A 74 -6.78 5.07 -10.25
N GLN A 75 -8.03 4.66 -10.26
CA GLN A 75 -9.16 5.52 -10.65
C GLN A 75 -9.33 6.70 -9.69
N ILE A 76 -9.31 6.46 -8.37
CA ILE A 76 -9.42 7.51 -7.34
C ILE A 76 -8.25 8.48 -7.45
N ALA A 77 -7.02 7.95 -7.51
CA ALA A 77 -5.80 8.75 -7.59
C ALA A 77 -5.77 9.64 -8.85
N ARG A 78 -6.15 9.10 -10.00
CA ARG A 78 -6.24 9.85 -11.25
C ARG A 78 -7.30 10.95 -11.20
N THR A 79 -8.43 10.71 -10.52
CA THR A 79 -9.47 11.72 -10.32
C THR A 79 -8.93 12.89 -9.50
N ILE A 80 -8.28 12.61 -8.37
CA ILE A 80 -7.67 13.63 -7.51
C ILE A 80 -6.58 14.40 -8.27
N SER A 81 -5.64 13.67 -8.90
CA SER A 81 -4.54 14.28 -9.66
C SER A 81 -5.04 15.14 -10.82
N SER A 82 -6.09 14.71 -11.51
CA SER A 82 -6.72 15.48 -12.58
C SER A 82 -7.31 16.81 -12.08
N GLN A 83 -7.95 16.80 -10.93
CA GLN A 83 -8.50 18.03 -10.34
C GLN A 83 -7.41 18.99 -9.86
N LEU A 84 -6.32 18.44 -9.32
CA LEU A 84 -5.17 19.21 -8.82
C LEU A 84 -4.25 19.71 -9.93
N GLY A 85 -4.27 19.12 -11.13
CA GLY A 85 -3.38 19.46 -12.24
C GLY A 85 -2.03 18.71 -12.21
N LEU A 86 -1.96 17.60 -11.52
CA LEU A 86 -0.77 16.76 -11.37
C LEU A 86 -0.58 15.82 -12.59
N ASP A 87 0.54 15.10 -12.64
CA ASP A 87 0.84 14.18 -13.72
C ASP A 87 0.05 12.88 -13.59
N LEU A 88 -0.83 12.61 -14.56
CA LEU A 88 -1.72 11.47 -14.55
C LEU A 88 -1.01 10.15 -14.85
N ASP A 89 0.04 10.19 -15.68
CA ASP A 89 0.79 8.98 -16.05
C ASP A 89 1.66 8.51 -14.89
N LEU A 90 2.32 9.44 -14.16
CA LEU A 90 3.07 9.11 -12.95
C LEU A 90 2.13 8.58 -11.86
N THR A 91 1.01 9.27 -11.63
CA THR A 91 -0.02 8.85 -10.66
C THR A 91 -0.48 7.41 -10.95
N GLU A 92 -0.81 7.11 -12.19
CA GLU A 92 -1.25 5.77 -12.60
C GLU A 92 -0.14 4.73 -12.48
N ALA A 93 1.09 5.08 -12.88
CA ALA A 93 2.24 4.17 -12.75
C ALA A 93 2.50 3.78 -11.29
N ILE A 94 2.47 4.73 -10.37
CA ILE A 94 2.62 4.46 -8.93
C ILE A 94 1.47 3.59 -8.43
N ALA A 95 0.21 3.95 -8.76
CA ALA A 95 -0.97 3.22 -8.33
C ALA A 95 -0.98 1.77 -8.83
N LEU A 96 -0.62 1.51 -10.09
CA LEU A 96 -0.53 0.15 -10.62
C LEU A 96 0.62 -0.66 -10.01
N GLY A 97 1.66 0.01 -9.54
CA GLY A 97 2.88 -0.61 -9.01
C GLY A 97 2.88 -0.85 -7.50
N HIS A 98 2.03 -0.16 -6.73
CA HIS A 98 2.16 -0.11 -5.26
C HIS A 98 2.10 -1.50 -4.61
N ASP A 99 1.22 -2.37 -5.06
CA ASP A 99 0.88 -3.65 -4.43
C ASP A 99 1.49 -4.90 -5.11
N ILE A 100 2.36 -4.75 -6.14
CA ILE A 100 2.93 -5.90 -6.87
C ILE A 100 3.76 -6.82 -5.98
N GLY A 101 4.29 -6.31 -4.87
CA GLY A 101 5.09 -7.02 -3.87
C GLY A 101 4.28 -7.66 -2.76
N HIS A 102 2.97 -7.53 -2.73
CA HIS A 102 2.18 -8.10 -1.65
C HIS A 102 2.29 -9.63 -1.58
N ALA A 103 2.35 -10.16 -0.36
CA ALA A 103 2.36 -11.60 -0.10
C ALA A 103 1.03 -12.26 -0.51
N PRO A 104 1.01 -13.58 -0.78
CA PRO A 104 -0.24 -14.34 -0.78
C PRO A 104 -0.96 -14.17 0.57
N PHE A 105 -2.28 -14.08 0.54
CA PHE A 105 -3.13 -13.90 1.73
C PHE A 105 -2.91 -12.56 2.47
N GLY A 106 -2.53 -11.52 1.76
CA GLY A 106 -2.47 -10.16 2.26
C GLY A 106 -1.55 -9.97 3.46
N HIS A 107 -2.01 -9.21 4.46
CA HIS A 107 -1.22 -8.86 5.65
C HIS A 107 -0.86 -10.06 6.53
N VAL A 108 -1.67 -11.14 6.51
CA VAL A 108 -1.32 -12.37 7.24
C VAL A 108 -0.09 -13.01 6.63
N GLY A 109 -0.09 -13.14 5.30
CA GLY A 109 1.06 -13.66 4.57
C GLY A 109 2.31 -12.82 4.78
N GLU A 110 2.17 -11.50 4.72
CA GLU A 110 3.25 -10.56 5.00
C GLU A 110 3.84 -10.78 6.40
N ARG A 111 2.97 -10.88 7.41
CA ARG A 111 3.35 -11.10 8.80
C ARG A 111 4.09 -12.42 8.99
N VAL A 112 3.57 -13.50 8.42
CA VAL A 112 4.20 -14.84 8.53
C VAL A 112 5.56 -14.88 7.82
N LEU A 113 5.64 -14.34 6.60
CA LEU A 113 6.92 -14.25 5.88
C LEU A 113 7.93 -13.37 6.63
N ASN A 114 7.47 -12.29 7.25
CA ASN A 114 8.34 -11.43 8.05
C ASN A 114 8.87 -12.16 9.30
N TYR A 115 8.07 -13.01 9.94
CA TYR A 115 8.56 -13.86 11.05
C TYR A 115 9.64 -14.82 10.61
N PHE A 116 9.46 -15.49 9.48
CA PHE A 116 10.48 -16.38 8.94
C PHE A 116 11.75 -15.62 8.58
N SER A 117 11.61 -14.54 7.83
CA SER A 117 12.73 -13.74 7.34
C SER A 117 13.50 -13.01 8.47
N ASN A 118 12.91 -12.85 9.64
CA ASN A 118 13.57 -12.32 10.83
C ASN A 118 14.06 -13.43 11.81
N GLY A 119 13.97 -14.70 11.42
CA GLY A 119 14.39 -15.81 12.29
C GLY A 119 13.55 -15.97 13.56
N CYS A 120 12.35 -15.40 13.60
CA CYS A 120 11.45 -15.50 14.76
C CYS A 120 10.91 -16.93 14.96
N GLU A 121 10.93 -17.75 13.91
CA GLU A 121 10.54 -19.16 13.95
C GLU A 121 11.71 -20.04 13.52
N LEU A 122 12.12 -20.91 14.44
CA LEU A 122 13.13 -21.92 14.19
C LEU A 122 12.46 -23.22 13.73
N TYR A 123 12.81 -23.68 12.53
CA TYR A 123 12.47 -25.04 12.10
C TYR A 123 13.55 -26.03 12.52
N LYS A 124 13.14 -27.26 12.89
CA LYS A 124 14.06 -28.38 13.05
C LYS A 124 14.75 -28.60 11.71
N GLY A 125 16.06 -28.38 11.64
CA GLY A 125 16.86 -28.44 10.42
C GLY A 125 17.41 -27.09 9.96
N PHE A 126 16.80 -25.98 10.30
CA PHE A 126 17.34 -24.64 10.18
C PHE A 126 18.00 -24.27 11.51
N ASN A 127 19.23 -24.64 11.70
CA ASN A 127 20.06 -24.04 12.72
C ASN A 127 20.53 -22.69 12.17
N TYR A 128 19.89 -21.61 12.54
CA TYR A 128 20.48 -20.28 12.48
C TYR A 128 21.67 -20.26 13.48
N ARG A 129 22.71 -21.00 13.13
CA ARG A 129 23.98 -20.85 13.82
C ARG A 129 24.66 -19.66 13.19
N GLU A 130 25.05 -18.77 14.06
CA GLU A 130 25.96 -17.64 13.86
C GLU A 130 26.19 -17.14 12.42
N LYS A 131 26.25 -15.87 12.24
CA LYS A 131 26.32 -15.03 11.01
C LYS A 131 27.21 -15.51 9.85
N THR A 132 27.75 -16.73 9.86
CA THR A 132 28.77 -17.19 8.92
C THR A 132 28.49 -18.50 8.20
N ASP A 133 27.42 -19.21 8.53
CA ASP A 133 27.22 -20.54 7.93
C ASP A 133 26.25 -20.45 6.74
N SER A 134 26.78 -20.62 5.54
CA SER A 134 25.98 -20.90 4.34
C SER A 134 25.28 -22.25 4.46
N ILE A 135 24.05 -22.33 3.97
CA ILE A 135 23.29 -23.59 3.91
C ILE A 135 23.33 -24.10 2.49
N VAL A 136 23.78 -25.35 2.29
CA VAL A 136 23.72 -25.99 0.99
C VAL A 136 22.43 -26.80 0.89
N VAL A 137 21.51 -26.39 0.02
CA VAL A 137 20.28 -27.11 -0.31
C VAL A 137 20.35 -27.55 -1.76
N ASN A 138 20.30 -28.86 -1.99
CA ASN A 138 20.40 -29.47 -3.34
C ASN A 138 21.62 -29.00 -4.14
N GLY A 139 22.77 -28.83 -3.48
CA GLY A 139 24.01 -28.40 -4.13
C GLY A 139 24.12 -26.90 -4.42
N VAL A 140 23.15 -26.12 -4.02
CA VAL A 140 23.17 -24.64 -4.11
C VAL A 140 23.47 -24.07 -2.74
N GLU A 141 24.54 -23.30 -2.64
CA GLU A 141 24.87 -22.56 -1.42
C GLU A 141 23.87 -21.42 -1.24
N ILE A 142 23.09 -21.49 -0.17
CA ILE A 142 22.20 -20.41 0.24
C ILE A 142 22.94 -19.64 1.33
N LEU A 143 23.31 -18.41 1.03
CA LEU A 143 23.92 -17.50 2.00
C LEU A 143 23.03 -17.39 3.25
N PRO A 144 23.63 -17.20 4.44
CA PRO A 144 22.85 -16.98 5.65
C PRO A 144 21.84 -15.88 5.37
N ILE A 145 20.59 -16.16 5.69
CA ILE A 145 19.53 -15.17 5.59
C ILE A 145 19.85 -14.12 6.65
N GLU A 146 20.65 -13.13 6.28
CA GLU A 146 20.71 -11.89 7.05
C GLU A 146 19.27 -11.45 7.25
N PHE A 147 18.92 -11.00 8.42
CA PHE A 147 17.56 -10.61 8.81
C PHE A 147 16.87 -9.81 7.68
N MET A 148 16.35 -10.56 6.71
CA MET A 148 15.82 -9.97 5.48
C MET A 148 14.59 -9.12 5.79
N GLY A 149 13.79 -9.58 6.75
CA GLY A 149 12.47 -9.06 6.95
C GLY A 149 11.57 -9.28 5.73
N TYR A 150 10.33 -8.85 5.83
CA TYR A 150 9.43 -8.80 4.69
C TYR A 150 8.43 -7.66 4.90
N LYS A 151 8.34 -6.77 3.93
CA LYS A 151 7.31 -5.73 3.87
C LYS A 151 6.95 -5.47 2.41
N HIS A 152 5.65 -5.41 2.10
CA HIS A 152 5.17 -5.45 0.72
C HIS A 152 5.67 -4.30 -0.15
N ASN A 153 5.77 -3.08 0.38
CA ASN A 153 6.28 -1.93 -0.36
C ASN A 153 7.76 -2.11 -0.76
N TRP A 154 8.62 -2.56 0.16
CA TRP A 154 10.00 -2.92 -0.14
C TRP A 154 10.09 -4.08 -1.13
N GLN A 155 9.24 -5.08 -0.98
CA GLN A 155 9.17 -6.20 -1.92
C GLN A 155 8.65 -5.75 -3.29
N SER A 156 7.76 -4.75 -3.37
CA SER A 156 7.34 -4.13 -4.64
C SER A 156 8.53 -3.50 -5.36
N VAL A 157 9.37 -2.76 -4.64
CA VAL A 157 10.62 -2.21 -5.19
C VAL A 157 11.54 -3.34 -5.67
N ARG A 158 11.79 -4.36 -4.85
CA ARG A 158 12.63 -5.52 -5.24
C ARG A 158 12.10 -6.21 -6.50
N ILE A 159 10.81 -6.40 -6.60
CA ILE A 159 10.18 -7.00 -7.80
C ILE A 159 10.39 -6.08 -9.01
N ALA A 160 10.21 -4.77 -8.85
CA ALA A 160 10.34 -3.82 -9.94
C ALA A 160 11.78 -3.68 -10.45
N VAL A 161 12.78 -3.73 -9.57
CA VAL A 161 14.18 -3.46 -9.94
C VAL A 161 15.02 -4.71 -10.18
N ASP A 162 14.68 -5.85 -9.53
CA ASP A 162 15.50 -7.05 -9.55
C ASP A 162 14.79 -8.28 -10.12
N LEU A 163 13.65 -8.67 -9.54
CA LEU A 163 13.08 -10.00 -9.77
C LEU A 163 12.34 -10.12 -11.10
N THR A 164 11.82 -9.01 -11.61
CA THR A 164 11.15 -9.01 -12.92
C THR A 164 12.19 -8.89 -14.03
N ARG A 165 11.96 -9.61 -15.13
CA ARG A 165 12.76 -9.44 -16.36
C ARG A 165 11.92 -8.76 -17.44
N HIS A 166 12.48 -7.71 -18.04
CA HIS A 166 11.88 -7.01 -19.16
C HIS A 166 12.87 -6.98 -20.35
N ARG A 167 12.46 -7.50 -21.50
CA ARG A 167 13.30 -7.56 -22.73
C ARG A 167 14.71 -8.11 -22.47
N GLY A 168 14.81 -9.20 -21.69
CA GLY A 168 16.08 -9.85 -21.36
C GLY A 168 16.93 -9.14 -20.30
N LYS A 169 16.56 -7.94 -19.87
CA LYS A 169 17.24 -7.18 -18.80
C LYS A 169 16.56 -7.41 -17.45
N GLN A 170 17.33 -7.27 -16.39
CA GLN A 170 16.86 -7.31 -15.01
C GLN A 170 16.11 -6.02 -14.66
N GLY A 171 14.99 -6.14 -13.96
CA GLY A 171 14.13 -5.03 -13.57
C GLY A 171 13.21 -4.54 -14.68
N LEU A 172 12.23 -3.73 -14.28
CA LEU A 172 11.29 -3.04 -15.17
C LEU A 172 11.87 -1.72 -15.71
N ASP A 173 13.01 -1.28 -15.17
CA ASP A 173 13.67 -0.02 -15.54
C ASP A 173 12.72 1.18 -15.42
N LEU A 174 12.09 1.31 -14.25
CA LEU A 174 11.18 2.40 -13.90
C LEU A 174 11.97 3.65 -13.50
N SER A 175 11.33 4.81 -13.60
CA SER A 175 11.86 6.07 -13.10
C SER A 175 11.98 6.05 -11.57
N ARG A 176 12.91 6.85 -11.05
CA ARG A 176 13.11 7.00 -9.61
C ARG A 176 11.85 7.54 -8.91
N ASN A 177 11.11 8.44 -9.55
CA ASN A 177 9.85 8.97 -9.03
C ASN A 177 8.80 7.88 -8.87
N THR A 178 8.63 7.00 -9.87
CA THR A 178 7.69 5.88 -9.80
C THR A 178 8.09 4.90 -8.70
N ILE A 179 9.39 4.54 -8.59
CA ILE A 179 9.88 3.62 -7.55
C ILE A 179 9.71 4.26 -6.16
N PHE A 180 10.00 5.55 -6.01
CA PHE A 180 9.79 6.29 -4.78
C PHE A 180 8.33 6.23 -4.33
N GLY A 181 7.39 6.54 -5.23
CA GLY A 181 5.96 6.47 -4.93
C GLY A 181 5.50 5.06 -4.54
N ILE A 182 5.98 4.03 -5.24
CA ILE A 182 5.74 2.62 -4.87
C ILE A 182 6.27 2.30 -3.47
N LEU A 183 7.43 2.82 -3.09
CA LEU A 183 8.02 2.57 -1.77
C LEU A 183 7.26 3.29 -0.66
N TYR A 184 6.88 4.54 -0.90
CA TYR A 184 6.33 5.45 0.12
C TYR A 184 4.80 5.48 0.20
N HIS A 185 4.06 4.63 -0.55
CA HIS A 185 2.59 4.57 -0.43
C HIS A 185 2.14 4.15 0.97
N THR A 186 3.02 3.48 1.74
CA THR A 186 2.81 3.12 3.14
C THR A 186 4.10 3.30 3.96
N ALA A 187 3.99 3.21 5.29
CA ALA A 187 5.12 3.36 6.20
C ALA A 187 6.30 2.42 5.83
N LEU A 188 7.53 2.91 5.89
CA LEU A 188 8.73 2.17 5.52
C LEU A 188 9.15 1.09 6.52
N SER A 189 8.76 1.23 7.78
CA SER A 189 9.12 0.33 8.87
C SER A 189 7.87 -0.19 9.58
N TYR A 190 8.04 -1.30 10.26
CA TYR A 190 7.03 -1.76 11.20
C TYR A 190 7.16 -0.99 12.51
N GLY A 191 6.02 -0.81 13.19
CA GLY A 191 5.99 -0.42 14.58
C GLY A 191 6.59 -1.51 15.50
N LYS A 192 6.19 -1.52 16.77
CA LYS A 192 6.65 -2.52 17.75
C LYS A 192 6.33 -3.94 17.29
N CYS A 193 7.28 -4.86 17.53
CA CYS A 193 7.07 -6.28 17.29
C CYS A 193 5.84 -6.79 18.07
N PRO A 194 4.83 -7.35 17.41
CA PRO A 194 3.60 -7.78 18.08
C PRO A 194 3.82 -8.91 19.12
N HIS A 195 4.90 -9.69 18.97
CA HIS A 195 5.24 -10.74 19.95
C HIS A 195 5.74 -10.18 21.30
N ILE A 196 6.31 -8.97 21.32
CA ILE A 196 6.73 -8.33 22.58
C ILE A 196 5.49 -7.88 23.37
N SER A 197 4.49 -7.35 22.66
CA SER A 197 3.23 -6.90 23.28
C SER A 197 2.39 -8.05 23.82
N ALA A 198 2.49 -9.24 23.20
CA ALA A 198 1.69 -10.43 23.54
C ALA A 198 2.41 -11.41 24.48
N GLY A 199 3.65 -11.17 24.86
CA GLY A 199 4.42 -12.08 25.71
C GLY A 199 4.88 -13.40 25.06
N TYR A 200 4.66 -13.59 23.76
CA TYR A 200 4.86 -14.85 23.05
C TYR A 200 6.16 -14.99 22.27
N CYS A 201 7.18 -14.21 22.54
CA CYS A 201 8.44 -14.37 21.83
C CYS A 201 9.19 -15.64 22.26
N LYS A 202 9.09 -16.71 21.49
CA LYS A 202 9.79 -17.98 21.72
C LYS A 202 11.32 -17.86 21.69
N LEU A 203 11.86 -16.83 21.04
CA LEU A 203 13.30 -16.54 21.05
C LEU A 203 13.76 -16.03 22.44
N ARG A 204 12.87 -15.36 23.18
CA ARG A 204 13.17 -14.87 24.52
C ARG A 204 13.37 -16.01 25.55
N GLU A 205 12.70 -17.15 25.35
CA GLU A 205 12.78 -18.32 26.23
C GLU A 205 14.01 -19.19 25.96
N ARG A 206 14.55 -19.17 24.73
CA ARG A 206 15.60 -20.09 24.29
C ARG A 206 17.03 -19.58 24.37
N SER A 207 17.25 -18.31 24.55
CA SER A 207 18.58 -17.75 24.73
C SER A 207 18.61 -16.75 25.86
N LYS A 208 19.26 -17.10 26.97
CA LYS A 208 19.59 -16.15 28.05
C LYS A 208 20.47 -14.99 27.54
N GLU A 209 21.03 -15.10 26.34
CA GLU A 209 21.98 -14.17 25.73
C GLU A 209 21.42 -13.37 24.54
N ARG A 210 20.42 -13.87 23.85
CA ARG A 210 19.75 -13.09 22.76
C ARG A 210 18.58 -12.30 23.34
N LYS A 211 18.88 -11.15 23.87
CA LYS A 211 17.88 -10.11 24.03
C LYS A 211 17.37 -9.80 22.62
N CYS A 212 16.15 -10.21 22.28
CA CYS A 212 15.38 -9.54 21.25
C CYS A 212 15.13 -8.12 21.79
N GLY A 213 16.21 -7.34 21.88
CA GLY A 213 16.25 -6.01 22.47
C GLY A 213 15.68 -4.97 21.51
N ASN A 214 15.33 -5.40 20.28
CA ASN A 214 14.80 -4.50 19.29
C ASN A 214 13.32 -4.81 19.07
N PRO A 215 12.42 -3.91 19.48
CA PRO A 215 10.98 -4.08 19.27
C PRO A 215 10.57 -3.91 17.80
N ILE A 216 11.50 -3.74 16.88
CA ILE A 216 11.28 -3.44 15.47
C ILE A 216 11.68 -4.68 14.66
N PHE A 217 10.82 -5.12 13.73
CA PHE A 217 11.21 -6.07 12.72
C PHE A 217 12.29 -5.48 11.83
N HIS A 218 13.39 -6.21 11.68
CA HIS A 218 14.48 -5.81 10.81
C HIS A 218 14.06 -5.90 9.34
N LEU A 219 14.48 -4.91 8.56
CA LEU A 219 14.34 -4.84 7.11
C LEU A 219 15.70 -4.60 6.47
N ASP A 220 16.78 -5.03 7.13
CA ASP A 220 18.18 -4.69 6.82
C ASP A 220 18.54 -5.07 5.37
N TYR A 221 18.06 -6.23 4.91
CA TYR A 221 18.26 -6.61 3.52
C TYR A 221 17.73 -5.57 2.54
N TYR A 222 16.51 -5.08 2.78
CA TYR A 222 15.90 -4.10 1.87
C TYR A 222 16.59 -2.75 1.96
N THR A 223 16.88 -2.28 3.16
CA THR A 223 17.54 -0.98 3.34
C THR A 223 18.96 -0.98 2.81
N ASN A 224 19.70 -2.09 2.94
CA ASN A 224 21.05 -2.22 2.41
C ASN A 224 21.10 -2.32 0.88
N ASN A 225 20.13 -2.99 0.26
CA ASN A 225 20.14 -3.23 -1.20
C ASN A 225 19.32 -2.21 -1.99
N TYR A 226 18.32 -1.59 -1.37
CA TYR A 226 17.36 -0.70 -2.05
C TYR A 226 17.19 0.65 -1.35
N GLY A 227 18.04 0.97 -0.35
CA GLY A 227 17.98 2.22 0.40
C GLY A 227 18.16 3.47 -0.47
N GLU A 228 18.83 3.35 -1.61
CA GLU A 228 18.97 4.43 -2.58
C GLU A 228 17.64 4.97 -3.13
N TYR A 229 16.55 4.18 -3.04
CA TYR A 229 15.22 4.59 -3.47
C TYR A 229 14.45 5.40 -2.43
N GLN A 230 15.02 5.60 -1.24
CA GLN A 230 14.49 6.48 -0.20
C GLN A 230 14.86 7.95 -0.38
N ASP A 231 15.61 8.27 -1.44
CA ASP A 231 16.09 9.62 -1.70
C ASP A 231 14.92 10.59 -1.95
N LEU A 232 14.74 11.51 -1.03
CA LEU A 232 13.64 12.49 -1.02
C LEU A 232 13.65 13.41 -2.26
N ARG A 233 14.74 13.49 -3.00
CA ARG A 233 14.81 14.23 -4.28
C ARG A 233 13.84 13.68 -5.32
N TYR A 234 13.36 12.46 -5.16
CA TYR A 234 12.41 11.81 -6.07
C TYR A 234 10.97 11.87 -5.58
N TYR A 235 10.72 12.57 -4.48
CA TYR A 235 9.37 12.84 -4.01
C TYR A 235 8.55 13.57 -5.07
N SER A 236 7.26 13.26 -5.09
CA SER A 236 6.27 13.98 -5.89
C SER A 236 4.94 14.03 -5.15
N VAL A 237 4.12 15.04 -5.41
CA VAL A 237 2.78 15.14 -4.80
C VAL A 237 1.89 13.99 -5.27
N GLU A 238 2.11 13.48 -6.49
CA GLU A 238 1.44 12.29 -7.02
C GLU A 238 1.61 11.07 -6.12
N SER A 239 2.80 10.90 -5.49
CA SER A 239 3.04 9.80 -4.55
C SER A 239 2.15 9.89 -3.31
N SER A 240 1.94 11.09 -2.78
CA SER A 240 1.02 11.34 -1.67
C SER A 240 -0.44 11.14 -2.06
N VAL A 241 -0.82 11.53 -3.28
CA VAL A 241 -2.16 11.27 -3.82
C VAL A 241 -2.44 9.77 -3.86
N VAL A 242 -1.49 8.96 -4.34
CA VAL A 242 -1.68 7.50 -4.40
C VAL A 242 -1.77 6.89 -3.01
N ALA A 243 -0.94 7.31 -2.05
CA ALA A 243 -1.00 6.83 -0.67
C ALA A 243 -2.37 7.10 -0.03
N LEU A 244 -2.92 8.31 -0.20
CA LEU A 244 -4.26 8.65 0.29
C LEU A 244 -5.36 7.87 -0.46
N SER A 245 -5.20 7.65 -1.76
CA SER A 245 -6.17 6.91 -2.58
C SER A 245 -6.25 5.44 -2.21
N ASP A 246 -5.13 4.82 -1.82
CA ASP A 246 -5.10 3.46 -1.29
C ASP A 246 -5.91 3.35 0.01
N GLU A 247 -5.72 4.28 0.95
CA GLU A 247 -6.50 4.34 2.18
C GLU A 247 -8.00 4.57 1.92
N ILE A 248 -8.37 5.44 0.96
CA ILE A 248 -9.76 5.67 0.57
C ILE A 248 -10.39 4.39 0.00
N ALA A 249 -9.70 3.75 -0.94
CA ALA A 249 -10.16 2.51 -1.54
C ALA A 249 -10.31 1.41 -0.48
N GLN A 250 -9.38 1.28 0.45
CA GLN A 250 -9.46 0.31 1.52
C GLN A 250 -10.68 0.55 2.43
N ARG A 251 -10.96 1.81 2.86
CA ARG A 251 -12.16 2.14 3.65
C ARG A 251 -13.45 1.78 2.91
N HIS A 252 -13.49 2.12 1.62
CA HIS A 252 -14.63 1.79 0.76
C HIS A 252 -14.85 0.27 0.68
N HIS A 253 -13.78 -0.51 0.45
CA HIS A 253 -13.84 -1.95 0.38
C HIS A 253 -14.32 -2.58 1.68
N ASP A 254 -13.80 -2.14 2.81
CA ASP A 254 -14.18 -2.64 4.12
C ASP A 254 -15.68 -2.42 4.37
N ILE A 255 -16.22 -1.26 3.96
CA ILE A 255 -17.65 -0.96 4.08
C ILE A 255 -18.47 -1.93 3.22
N GLU A 256 -18.15 -2.05 1.94
CA GLU A 256 -18.90 -2.90 1.01
C GLU A 256 -18.83 -4.37 1.37
N ASP A 257 -17.62 -4.88 1.64
CA ASP A 257 -17.40 -6.27 2.05
C ASP A 257 -18.08 -6.58 3.39
N GLY A 258 -18.07 -5.62 4.33
CA GLY A 258 -18.77 -5.74 5.60
C GLY A 258 -20.28 -5.91 5.46
N ILE A 259 -20.89 -5.17 4.53
CA ILE A 259 -22.34 -5.30 4.23
C ILE A 259 -22.61 -6.62 3.51
N ARG A 260 -21.84 -6.96 2.45
CA ARG A 260 -22.01 -8.18 1.66
C ARG A 260 -21.88 -9.42 2.52
N ALA A 261 -20.88 -9.46 3.40
CA ALA A 261 -20.65 -10.53 4.35
C ALA A 261 -21.63 -10.54 5.53
N SER A 262 -22.59 -9.59 5.59
CA SER A 262 -23.55 -9.42 6.70
C SER A 262 -22.88 -9.25 8.08
N LEU A 263 -21.68 -8.70 8.12
CA LEU A 263 -20.93 -8.37 9.33
C LEU A 263 -21.37 -7.00 9.90
N ILE A 264 -21.88 -6.13 9.03
CA ILE A 264 -22.43 -4.81 9.37
C ILE A 264 -23.83 -4.74 8.79
N SER A 265 -24.82 -4.37 9.61
CA SER A 265 -26.17 -4.12 9.11
C SER A 265 -26.27 -2.75 8.44
N GLU A 266 -27.15 -2.63 7.44
CA GLU A 266 -27.41 -1.34 6.78
C GLU A 266 -27.82 -0.25 7.79
N ALA A 267 -28.66 -0.58 8.75
CA ALA A 267 -29.14 0.37 9.75
C ALA A 267 -28.00 0.88 10.64
N GLU A 268 -27.09 -0.02 11.08
CA GLU A 268 -25.92 0.36 11.86
C GLU A 268 -24.97 1.25 11.06
N LEU A 269 -24.74 0.90 9.80
CA LEU A 269 -23.86 1.67 8.92
C LEU A 269 -24.45 3.06 8.62
N ARG A 270 -25.74 3.14 8.32
CA ARG A 270 -26.45 4.41 8.12
C ARG A 270 -26.25 5.36 9.29
N LEU A 271 -26.45 4.88 10.52
CA LEU A 271 -26.25 5.70 11.72
C LEU A 271 -24.78 6.16 11.83
N LYS A 272 -23.85 5.26 11.67
CA LYS A 272 -22.41 5.60 11.79
C LYS A 272 -21.94 6.54 10.70
N LEU A 273 -22.37 6.36 9.46
CA LEU A 273 -22.00 7.26 8.37
C LEU A 273 -22.69 8.60 8.45
N MET A 274 -23.95 8.65 8.92
CA MET A 274 -24.63 9.93 9.17
C MET A 274 -23.94 10.73 10.26
N ASP A 275 -23.52 10.07 11.34
CA ASP A 275 -22.73 10.72 12.41
C ASP A 275 -21.39 11.22 11.84
N PHE A 276 -20.72 10.39 11.08
CA PHE A 276 -19.43 10.71 10.45
C PHE A 276 -19.55 11.86 9.45
N ILE A 277 -20.55 11.83 8.57
CA ILE A 277 -20.82 12.89 7.58
C ILE A 277 -21.24 14.18 8.28
N LYS A 278 -22.08 14.13 9.31
CA LYS A 278 -22.50 15.31 10.10
C LYS A 278 -21.32 15.98 10.81
N LEU A 279 -20.39 15.19 11.35
CA LEU A 279 -19.15 15.71 11.95
C LEU A 279 -18.27 16.41 10.93
N SER A 280 -18.36 16.00 9.66
CA SER A 280 -17.43 16.41 8.60
C SER A 280 -17.99 17.49 7.66
N THR A 281 -19.32 17.73 7.65
CA THR A 281 -19.94 18.68 6.72
C THR A 281 -21.17 19.35 7.34
N SER A 282 -21.16 20.67 7.33
CA SER A 282 -22.35 21.50 7.52
C SER A 282 -23.25 21.59 6.26
N GLU A 283 -22.93 20.87 5.18
CA GLU A 283 -23.43 21.18 3.83
C GLU A 283 -24.00 20.01 3.02
N ILE A 284 -24.39 18.88 3.60
CA ILE A 284 -25.12 17.86 2.83
C ILE A 284 -26.63 18.14 2.91
N PRO A 285 -27.29 18.52 1.82
CA PRO A 285 -28.74 18.70 1.80
C PRO A 285 -29.43 17.36 2.13
N GLU A 286 -30.27 17.33 3.15
CA GLU A 286 -31.01 16.13 3.59
C GLU A 286 -31.91 15.54 2.47
N GLU A 287 -32.23 16.31 1.43
CA GLU A 287 -33.22 15.95 0.40
C GLU A 287 -32.70 15.01 -0.70
N LYS A 288 -31.41 14.74 -0.80
CA LYS A 288 -30.84 13.87 -1.88
C LYS A 288 -30.55 12.43 -1.48
N HIS A 289 -30.81 12.02 -0.26
CA HIS A 289 -30.41 10.71 0.25
C HIS A 289 -31.62 9.81 0.54
N THR A 290 -32.52 9.64 -0.41
CA THR A 290 -33.43 8.49 -0.44
C THR A 290 -32.61 7.24 -0.76
N PHE A 291 -32.03 6.63 0.27
CA PHE A 291 -31.42 5.33 0.11
C PHE A 291 -32.53 4.34 -0.31
N SER A 292 -32.29 3.62 -1.40
CA SER A 292 -33.13 2.52 -1.82
C SER A 292 -33.32 1.48 -0.71
N ASN A 293 -34.46 0.79 -0.70
CA ASN A 293 -34.68 -0.37 0.15
C ASN A 293 -34.00 -1.62 -0.42
N ASP A 294 -33.52 -1.55 -1.65
CA ASP A 294 -32.70 -2.59 -2.27
C ASP A 294 -31.23 -2.50 -1.77
N LYS A 295 -30.68 -3.65 -1.37
CA LYS A 295 -29.35 -3.74 -0.77
C LYS A 295 -28.24 -3.32 -1.77
N GLU A 296 -28.36 -3.74 -3.02
CA GLU A 296 -27.33 -3.43 -4.05
C GLU A 296 -27.38 -1.94 -4.44
N ASP A 297 -28.58 -1.38 -4.58
CA ASP A 297 -28.73 0.05 -4.80
C ASP A 297 -28.18 0.86 -3.63
N PHE A 298 -28.44 0.42 -2.39
CA PHE A 298 -27.89 1.07 -1.21
C PHE A 298 -26.36 1.08 -1.21
N ILE A 299 -25.74 -0.06 -1.48
CA ILE A 299 -24.28 -0.19 -1.55
C ILE A 299 -23.73 0.73 -2.63
N THR A 300 -24.32 0.75 -3.82
CA THR A 300 -23.85 1.55 -4.96
C THR A 300 -23.93 3.07 -4.67
N ILE A 301 -25.05 3.53 -4.11
CA ILE A 301 -25.24 4.94 -3.75
C ILE A 301 -24.25 5.34 -2.66
N LEU A 302 -24.14 4.51 -1.62
CA LEU A 302 -23.23 4.73 -0.50
C LEU A 302 -21.79 4.84 -0.96
N SER A 303 -21.35 3.89 -1.81
CA SER A 303 -20.00 3.84 -2.37
C SER A 303 -19.67 5.14 -3.12
N GLY A 304 -20.56 5.58 -3.98
CA GLY A 304 -20.37 6.84 -4.72
C GLY A 304 -20.26 8.06 -3.81
N LEU A 305 -21.15 8.17 -2.81
CA LEU A 305 -21.14 9.27 -1.85
C LEU A 305 -19.88 9.27 -0.98
N PHE A 306 -19.49 8.12 -0.49
CA PHE A 306 -18.32 7.95 0.35
C PHE A 306 -17.04 8.33 -0.39
N VAL A 307 -16.81 7.77 -1.56
CA VAL A 307 -15.62 8.07 -2.37
C VAL A 307 -15.58 9.55 -2.74
N ASN A 308 -16.70 10.12 -3.21
CA ASN A 308 -16.77 11.55 -3.53
C ASN A 308 -16.42 12.44 -2.35
N PHE A 309 -16.92 12.11 -1.16
CA PHE A 309 -16.63 12.86 0.05
C PHE A 309 -15.14 12.88 0.36
N TYR A 310 -14.49 11.70 0.39
CA TYR A 310 -13.06 11.59 0.66
C TYR A 310 -12.21 12.25 -0.43
N VAL A 311 -12.56 12.08 -1.70
CA VAL A 311 -11.88 12.73 -2.84
C VAL A 311 -11.93 14.26 -2.69
N SER A 312 -13.10 14.83 -2.38
CA SER A 312 -13.26 16.27 -2.21
C SER A 312 -12.44 16.81 -1.05
N LYS A 313 -12.45 16.13 0.09
CA LYS A 313 -11.63 16.51 1.27
C LYS A 313 -10.14 16.41 0.96
N THR A 314 -9.72 15.37 0.25
CA THR A 314 -8.32 15.18 -0.15
C THR A 314 -7.85 16.31 -1.08
N ILE A 315 -8.64 16.69 -2.06
CA ILE A 315 -8.31 17.79 -2.97
C ILE A 315 -8.13 19.09 -2.18
N THR A 316 -9.08 19.43 -1.28
CA THR A 316 -8.99 20.62 -0.43
C THR A 316 -7.73 20.57 0.45
N TYR A 317 -7.52 19.48 1.16
CA TYR A 317 -6.36 19.31 2.05
C TYR A 317 -5.03 19.46 1.32
N LEU A 318 -4.86 18.77 0.19
CA LEU A 318 -3.60 18.85 -0.58
C LEU A 318 -3.40 20.26 -1.17
N THR A 319 -4.46 20.93 -1.60
CA THR A 319 -4.39 22.31 -2.05
C THR A 319 -3.90 23.25 -0.94
N GLU A 320 -4.35 23.06 0.29
CA GLU A 320 -3.90 23.84 1.44
C GLU A 320 -2.44 23.50 1.82
N GLN A 321 -2.05 22.21 1.73
CA GLN A 321 -0.68 21.78 2.08
C GLN A 321 0.37 22.24 1.06
N PHE A 322 0.05 22.22 -0.24
CA PHE A 322 1.00 22.43 -1.30
C PHE A 322 0.71 23.62 -2.23
N GLY A 323 -0.30 24.42 -1.92
CA GLY A 323 -0.70 25.57 -2.75
C GLY A 323 0.41 26.62 -2.91
N GLN A 324 0.32 27.44 -3.95
CA GLN A 324 1.31 28.47 -4.34
C GLN A 324 1.72 29.45 -3.22
N ARG A 325 0.87 29.61 -2.21
CA ARG A 325 1.20 30.43 -1.02
C ARG A 325 2.29 29.82 -0.15
N LYS A 326 2.49 28.49 -0.20
CA LYS A 326 3.50 27.77 0.57
C LYS A 326 4.74 27.46 -0.25
N TYR A 327 4.54 26.99 -1.49
CA TYR A 327 5.62 26.55 -2.38
C TYR A 327 5.36 27.06 -3.79
N LYS A 328 6.40 27.55 -4.46
CA LYS A 328 6.30 28.06 -5.82
C LYS A 328 6.35 26.94 -6.87
N ASN A 329 7.02 25.84 -6.55
CA ASN A 329 7.18 24.66 -7.40
C ASN A 329 7.62 23.46 -6.57
N ILE A 330 7.70 22.29 -7.22
CA ILE A 330 8.11 21.04 -6.57
C ILE A 330 9.57 21.07 -6.11
N GLU A 331 10.45 21.79 -6.80
CA GLU A 331 11.86 21.89 -6.43
C GLU A 331 12.03 22.62 -5.08
N GLU A 332 11.25 23.67 -4.82
CA GLU A 332 11.27 24.36 -3.52
C GLU A 332 10.81 23.44 -2.39
N LEU A 333 9.81 22.62 -2.64
CA LEU A 333 9.35 21.62 -1.66
C LEU A 333 10.43 20.55 -1.40
N ILE A 334 11.06 20.03 -2.44
CA ILE A 334 12.12 19.01 -2.33
C ILE A 334 13.33 19.53 -1.55
N LEU A 335 13.64 20.81 -1.67
CA LEU A 335 14.73 21.44 -0.93
C LEU A 335 14.36 21.83 0.50
N ASN A 336 13.10 21.68 0.91
CA ASN A 336 12.66 21.95 2.27
C ASN A 336 13.30 20.94 3.24
N PRO A 337 14.06 21.37 4.25
CA PRO A 337 14.66 20.45 5.23
C PRO A 337 13.63 19.65 6.03
N ASP A 338 12.38 20.12 6.10
CA ASP A 338 11.29 19.45 6.80
C ASP A 338 10.44 18.55 5.89
N LEU A 339 10.88 18.27 4.64
CA LEU A 339 10.11 17.48 3.68
C LEU A 339 9.66 16.13 4.25
N ASP A 340 10.53 15.40 4.96
CA ASP A 340 10.18 14.13 5.58
C ASP A 340 9.03 14.29 6.60
N THR A 341 9.02 15.37 7.36
CA THR A 341 7.93 15.70 8.28
C THR A 341 6.65 16.08 7.54
N VAL A 342 6.76 16.84 6.45
CA VAL A 342 5.63 17.19 5.59
C VAL A 342 4.97 15.93 5.03
N MET A 343 5.79 15.01 4.50
CA MET A 343 5.30 13.73 3.96
C MET A 343 4.60 12.88 5.03
N LYS A 344 5.21 12.73 6.21
CA LYS A 344 4.63 11.97 7.33
C LYS A 344 3.36 12.58 7.91
N ASN A 345 3.11 13.84 7.61
CA ASN A 345 1.88 14.51 8.01
C ASN A 345 0.72 14.32 7.03
N ILE A 346 0.96 13.72 5.85
CA ILE A 346 -0.09 13.43 4.88
C ILE A 346 -0.69 12.05 5.20
N GLU A 347 -1.70 12.06 6.05
CA GLU A 347 -2.37 10.86 6.54
C GLU A 347 -3.89 11.07 6.49
N ILE A 348 -4.62 10.02 6.12
CA ILE A 348 -6.05 10.09 5.85
C ILE A 348 -6.88 10.62 7.04
N TYR A 349 -6.49 10.30 8.27
CA TYR A 349 -7.17 10.80 9.47
C TYR A 349 -6.96 12.31 9.72
N LYS A 350 -5.96 12.93 9.07
CA LYS A 350 -5.77 14.39 9.05
C LYS A 350 -6.56 15.06 7.93
N VAL A 351 -6.85 14.30 6.87
CA VAL A 351 -7.64 14.76 5.73
C VAL A 351 -9.13 14.82 6.11
N VAL A 352 -9.59 13.80 6.83
CA VAL A 352 -11.01 13.63 7.16
C VAL A 352 -11.18 13.46 8.65
N GLU A 353 -11.84 14.45 9.27
CA GLU A 353 -12.18 14.40 10.68
C GLU A 353 -13.11 13.21 10.97
N GLY A 354 -12.78 12.42 11.98
CA GLY A 354 -13.55 11.21 12.33
C GLY A 354 -13.13 9.93 11.61
N ASP A 355 -12.21 9.96 10.63
CA ASP A 355 -11.73 8.76 9.95
C ASP A 355 -11.18 7.71 10.91
N GLU A 356 -10.46 8.12 11.96
CA GLU A 356 -9.92 7.18 12.96
C GLU A 356 -11.02 6.38 13.67
N GLN A 357 -12.16 7.02 13.98
CA GLN A 357 -13.31 6.35 14.59
C GLN A 357 -13.98 5.40 13.60
N LEU A 358 -14.16 5.81 12.36
CA LEU A 358 -14.69 4.94 11.31
C LEU A 358 -13.77 3.73 11.07
N HIS A 359 -12.47 3.95 10.92
CA HIS A 359 -11.51 2.86 10.76
C HIS A 359 -11.54 1.88 11.93
N ARG A 360 -11.61 2.37 13.17
CA ARG A 360 -11.72 1.52 14.35
C ARG A 360 -12.98 0.68 14.32
N PHE A 361 -14.14 1.28 13.99
CA PHE A 361 -15.40 0.59 13.82
C PHE A 361 -15.32 -0.53 12.77
N LEU A 362 -14.81 -0.23 11.57
CA LEU A 362 -14.64 -1.21 10.49
C LEU A 362 -13.71 -2.35 10.91
N LYS A 363 -12.59 -2.03 11.54
CA LYS A 363 -11.62 -3.01 12.03
C LYS A 363 -12.26 -3.96 13.07
N GLU A 364 -13.02 -3.45 14.01
CA GLU A 364 -13.69 -4.25 15.03
C GLU A 364 -14.76 -5.17 14.42
N ARG A 365 -15.53 -4.67 13.46
CA ARG A 365 -16.61 -5.42 12.83
C ARG A 365 -16.14 -6.45 11.81
N ILE A 366 -15.15 -6.10 11.01
CA ILE A 366 -14.71 -6.92 9.86
C ILE A 366 -13.47 -7.74 10.21
N LEU A 367 -12.35 -7.09 10.53
CA LEU A 367 -11.08 -7.79 10.73
C LEU A 367 -11.05 -8.63 12.00
N SER A 368 -11.83 -8.25 13.03
CA SER A 368 -11.98 -9.02 14.26
C SER A 368 -13.13 -10.03 14.19
N SER A 369 -13.83 -10.15 13.06
CA SER A 369 -14.91 -11.12 12.88
C SER A 369 -14.37 -12.56 12.90
N HIS A 370 -15.21 -13.49 13.36
CA HIS A 370 -14.87 -14.92 13.36
C HIS A 370 -14.49 -15.41 11.95
N MET A 371 -15.19 -14.95 10.92
CA MET A 371 -14.94 -15.31 9.53
C MET A 371 -13.52 -14.88 9.09
N ALA A 372 -13.13 -13.64 9.35
CA ALA A 372 -11.81 -13.13 9.01
C ALA A 372 -10.71 -13.89 9.80
N GLN A 373 -10.92 -14.11 11.10
CA GLN A 373 -9.95 -14.82 11.95
C GLN A 373 -9.75 -16.29 11.55
N VAL A 374 -10.81 -17.00 11.14
CA VAL A 374 -10.69 -18.37 10.61
C VAL A 374 -9.89 -18.38 9.30
N MET A 375 -10.13 -17.42 8.41
CA MET A 375 -9.38 -17.30 7.17
C MET A 375 -7.92 -16.97 7.43
N ASP A 376 -7.64 -16.05 8.34
CA ASP A 376 -6.29 -15.69 8.79
C ASP A 376 -5.54 -16.91 9.36
N GLY A 377 -6.18 -17.71 10.19
CA GLY A 377 -5.61 -18.93 10.75
C GLY A 377 -5.29 -19.98 9.68
N ARG A 378 -6.17 -20.13 8.67
CA ARG A 378 -5.92 -21.02 7.52
C ARG A 378 -4.75 -20.54 6.68
N ALA A 379 -4.67 -19.24 6.39
CA ALA A 379 -3.58 -18.63 5.64
C ALA A 379 -2.24 -18.80 6.36
N ASP A 380 -2.19 -18.50 7.66
CA ASP A 380 -1.01 -18.70 8.50
C ASP A 380 -0.54 -20.16 8.45
N PHE A 381 -1.45 -21.11 8.63
CA PHE A 381 -1.16 -22.54 8.58
C PHE A 381 -0.61 -22.98 7.22
N LEU A 382 -1.26 -22.55 6.13
CA LEU A 382 -0.84 -22.91 4.76
C LEU A 382 0.55 -22.39 4.43
N ILE A 383 0.82 -21.11 4.71
CA ILE A 383 2.13 -20.51 4.43
C ILE A 383 3.22 -21.23 5.22
N ARG A 384 2.98 -21.52 6.51
CA ARG A 384 3.93 -22.25 7.35
C ARG A 384 4.21 -23.64 6.84
N ARG A 385 3.19 -24.35 6.36
CA ARG A 385 3.32 -25.70 5.79
C ARG A 385 4.09 -25.67 4.47
N LEU A 386 3.77 -24.75 3.59
CA LEU A 386 4.49 -24.59 2.32
C LEU A 386 5.95 -24.23 2.56
N PHE A 387 6.22 -23.28 3.44
CA PHE A 387 7.58 -22.89 3.78
C PHE A 387 8.39 -24.10 4.29
N LYS A 388 7.79 -24.92 5.18
CA LYS A 388 8.42 -26.16 5.66
C LYS A 388 8.68 -27.21 4.59
N ALA A 389 7.83 -27.25 3.56
CA ALA A 389 7.95 -28.27 2.51
C ALA A 389 9.02 -27.91 1.47
N TYR A 390 9.34 -26.62 1.30
CA TYR A 390 10.30 -26.14 0.30
C TYR A 390 11.67 -25.78 0.85
N ILE A 391 11.82 -25.75 2.16
CA ILE A 391 13.07 -25.52 2.86
C ILE A 391 13.47 -26.76 3.67
#